data_0f5124eb754defe11157f784427a63f1
#
_entry.id   0f5124eb754defe11157f784427a63f1
#
_cell.length_a   1.000
_cell.length_b   1.000
_cell.length_c   1.000
_cell.angle_alpha   90.00
_cell.angle_beta   90.00
_cell.angle_gamma   90.00
#
_symmetry.space_group_name_H-M   'P 1'
#
loop_
_entity.id
_entity.type
_entity.pdbx_description
1 polymer ?
#
loop_
_entity_poly.entity_id
_entity_poly.type
_entity_poly.pdbx_seq_one_letter_code
_entity_poly.pdbx_strand_id
1 'polypeptide(L)'
;MNAVKEYFGQPKVLDMGCAGGQMVVNFIEYGYSAVGLEGSTHAHNGPGAGNWKKYLNKNLFNVDLAEPFQLKEDGEDMKFNFIHSWDVIEHIHPDDLGTWFDNVRNHLTDDGVFCCVLSAVPDYENVNGELIIRHQSMFNSAEWVNIFFDNGFELCVEDDWWSYPVGRNYPDTVKPQCYHQAAGVLGTENGLYFGYLFGDAQFSNHNNLGANMYFCVRKKREYKERIPSNWN
;
A
#
# COMPACT_ATOMS: atom_id res chain seq x y z
N MET A 1 -11.89 2.51 -6.24
CA MET A 1 -12.13 3.92 -6.61
C MET A 1 -13.32 4.53 -5.88
N ASN A 2 -14.50 3.91 -5.86
CA ASN A 2 -15.66 4.50 -5.17
C ASN A 2 -15.41 4.75 -3.67
N ALA A 3 -14.77 3.83 -2.98
CA ALA A 3 -14.44 3.97 -1.57
C ALA A 3 -13.52 5.16 -1.28
N VAL A 4 -12.48 5.32 -2.09
CA VAL A 4 -11.54 6.44 -1.97
C VAL A 4 -12.27 7.77 -2.20
N LYS A 5 -13.22 7.80 -3.15
CA LYS A 5 -14.08 8.96 -3.38
C LYS A 5 -15.02 9.25 -2.21
N GLU A 6 -15.66 8.22 -1.68
CA GLU A 6 -16.59 8.36 -0.55
C GLU A 6 -15.87 8.89 0.70
N TYR A 7 -14.63 8.49 0.89
CA TYR A 7 -13.83 8.93 2.04
C TYR A 7 -13.21 10.32 1.86
N PHE A 8 -12.55 10.56 0.72
CA PHE A 8 -11.77 11.78 0.48
C PHE A 8 -12.47 12.82 -0.40
N GLY A 9 -13.58 12.50 -1.04
CA GLY A 9 -14.27 13.36 -2.00
C GLY A 9 -13.50 13.52 -3.31
N GLN A 10 -12.41 14.29 -3.31
CA GLN A 10 -11.50 14.48 -4.44
C GLN A 10 -10.09 14.03 -4.05
N PRO A 11 -9.79 12.73 -4.15
CA PRO A 11 -8.50 12.22 -3.77
C PRO A 11 -7.39 12.69 -4.69
N LYS A 12 -6.24 13.06 -4.11
CA LYS A 12 -4.95 13.13 -4.78
C LYS A 12 -4.20 11.83 -4.48
N VAL A 13 -3.91 11.06 -5.51
CA VAL A 13 -3.48 9.66 -5.39
C VAL A 13 -2.02 9.50 -5.80
N LEU A 14 -1.25 8.76 -5.01
CA LEU A 14 0.08 8.28 -5.36
C LEU A 14 0.09 6.76 -5.42
N ASP A 15 0.53 6.21 -6.54
CA ASP A 15 0.74 4.78 -6.77
C ASP A 15 2.24 4.49 -6.75
N MET A 16 2.72 3.86 -5.68
CA MET A 16 4.12 3.53 -5.50
C MET A 16 4.38 2.08 -5.96
N GLY A 17 5.06 1.94 -7.09
CA GLY A 17 5.21 0.69 -7.83
C GLY A 17 4.08 0.48 -8.83
N CYS A 18 3.83 1.48 -9.65
CA CYS A 18 2.67 1.53 -10.53
C CYS A 18 2.76 0.61 -11.76
N ALA A 19 3.84 -0.13 -11.94
CA ALA A 19 4.08 -1.03 -13.07
C ALA A 19 3.71 -0.38 -14.42
N GLY A 20 2.73 -0.91 -15.14
CA GLY A 20 2.24 -0.36 -16.40
C GLY A 20 1.41 0.92 -16.27
N GLY A 21 1.20 1.46 -15.07
CA GLY A 21 0.49 2.71 -14.82
C GLY A 21 -1.02 2.66 -15.00
N GLN A 22 -1.62 1.47 -15.14
CA GLN A 22 -3.05 1.37 -15.44
C GLN A 22 -3.93 1.91 -14.32
N MET A 23 -3.55 1.71 -13.05
CA MET A 23 -4.31 2.22 -11.91
C MET A 23 -4.31 3.75 -11.91
N VAL A 24 -3.15 4.35 -12.15
CA VAL A 24 -3.00 5.81 -12.28
C VAL A 24 -3.90 6.37 -13.39
N VAL A 25 -3.87 5.73 -14.55
CA VAL A 25 -4.72 6.14 -15.69
C VAL A 25 -6.20 6.04 -15.33
N ASN A 26 -6.60 4.97 -14.66
CA ASN A 26 -7.98 4.81 -14.21
C ASN A 26 -8.40 5.94 -13.25
N PHE A 27 -7.56 6.33 -12.30
CA PHE A 27 -7.86 7.47 -11.43
C PHE A 27 -8.01 8.77 -12.23
N ILE A 28 -7.12 9.03 -13.20
CA ILE A 28 -7.19 10.21 -14.07
C ILE A 28 -8.50 10.22 -14.89
N GLU A 29 -8.89 9.08 -15.45
CA GLU A 29 -10.12 8.95 -16.23
C GLU A 29 -11.39 9.16 -15.39
N TYR A 30 -11.31 8.86 -14.08
CA TYR A 30 -12.35 9.20 -13.12
C TYR A 30 -12.33 10.66 -12.65
N GLY A 31 -11.39 11.47 -13.16
CA GLY A 31 -11.28 12.90 -12.85
C GLY A 31 -10.49 13.22 -11.59
N TYR A 32 -9.67 12.28 -11.09
CA TYR A 32 -8.82 12.51 -9.92
C TYR A 32 -7.40 12.89 -10.31
N SER A 33 -6.72 13.62 -9.43
CA SER A 33 -5.27 13.83 -9.55
C SER A 33 -4.55 12.55 -9.13
N ALA A 34 -3.72 12.01 -10.03
CA ALA A 34 -2.98 10.79 -9.74
C ALA A 34 -1.57 10.84 -10.32
N VAL A 35 -0.62 10.30 -9.57
CA VAL A 35 0.78 10.12 -9.93
C VAL A 35 1.18 8.67 -9.68
N GLY A 36 2.00 8.10 -10.55
CA GLY A 36 2.58 6.78 -10.40
C GLY A 36 4.09 6.82 -10.48
N LEU A 37 4.71 6.06 -9.60
CA LEU A 37 6.16 5.87 -9.53
C LEU A 37 6.51 4.42 -9.79
N GLU A 38 7.56 4.18 -10.56
CA GLU A 38 8.04 2.85 -10.90
C GLU A 38 9.56 2.82 -10.99
N GLY A 39 10.20 1.90 -10.27
CA GLY A 39 11.65 1.75 -10.29
C GLY A 39 12.17 1.05 -11.57
N SER A 40 11.35 0.15 -12.15
CA SER A 40 11.76 -0.65 -13.28
C SER A 40 11.39 -0.05 -14.63
N THR A 41 12.38 0.17 -15.48
CA THR A 41 12.14 0.58 -16.87
C THR A 41 11.51 -0.52 -17.75
N HIS A 42 11.46 -1.76 -17.28
CA HIS A 42 10.75 -2.85 -17.98
C HIS A 42 9.25 -2.57 -18.12
N ALA A 43 8.67 -1.84 -17.17
CA ALA A 43 7.28 -1.40 -17.23
C ALA A 43 6.95 -0.55 -18.47
N HIS A 44 7.95 0.13 -19.03
CA HIS A 44 7.80 0.98 -20.24
C HIS A 44 7.57 0.17 -21.53
N ASN A 45 7.94 -1.10 -21.53
CA ASN A 45 7.92 -1.96 -22.72
C ASN A 45 6.87 -3.09 -22.62
N GLY A 46 6.21 -3.22 -21.47
CA GLY A 46 5.22 -4.25 -21.19
C GLY A 46 3.79 -3.87 -21.59
N PRO A 47 2.79 -4.54 -21.04
CA PRO A 47 1.37 -4.27 -21.31
C PRO A 47 0.95 -2.82 -21.06
N GLY A 48 1.65 -2.09 -20.20
CA GLY A 48 1.41 -0.67 -19.91
C GLY A 48 2.18 0.33 -20.78
N ALA A 49 2.93 -0.12 -21.81
CA ALA A 49 3.78 0.74 -22.64
C ALA A 49 3.05 1.96 -23.24
N GLY A 50 1.76 1.80 -23.57
CA GLY A 50 0.92 2.89 -24.07
C GLY A 50 0.69 3.99 -23.03
N ASN A 51 0.52 3.62 -21.77
CA ASN A 51 0.36 4.55 -20.65
C ASN A 51 1.67 5.31 -20.43
N TRP A 52 2.80 4.62 -20.36
CA TRP A 52 4.11 5.23 -20.21
C TRP A 52 4.41 6.21 -21.35
N LYS A 53 4.15 5.83 -22.60
CA LYS A 53 4.32 6.73 -23.74
C LYS A 53 3.50 8.02 -23.61
N LYS A 54 2.29 7.94 -23.07
CA LYS A 54 1.37 9.08 -22.95
C LYS A 54 1.64 9.96 -21.74
N TYR A 55 2.01 9.34 -20.60
CA TYR A 55 2.04 9.98 -19.29
C TYR A 55 3.44 10.11 -18.67
N LEU A 56 4.49 9.62 -19.33
CA LEU A 56 5.87 9.75 -18.84
C LEU A 56 6.22 11.22 -18.57
N ASN A 57 6.80 11.50 -17.41
CA ASN A 57 7.15 12.83 -16.90
C ASN A 57 5.95 13.80 -16.78
N LYS A 58 4.74 13.25 -16.72
CA LYS A 58 3.51 14.00 -16.43
C LYS A 58 2.82 13.44 -15.19
N ASN A 59 2.43 12.17 -15.28
CA ASN A 59 1.78 11.45 -14.21
C ASN A 59 2.50 10.14 -13.86
N LEU A 60 3.39 9.66 -14.72
CA LEU A 60 4.19 8.47 -14.50
C LEU A 60 5.67 8.86 -14.49
N PHE A 61 6.38 8.48 -13.44
CA PHE A 61 7.79 8.81 -13.24
C PHE A 61 8.59 7.55 -12.91
N ASN A 62 9.79 7.47 -13.49
CA ASN A 62 10.74 6.43 -13.15
C ASN A 62 11.54 6.88 -11.93
N VAL A 63 11.36 6.23 -10.80
CA VAL A 63 11.96 6.59 -9.50
C VAL A 63 12.34 5.33 -8.76
N ASP A 64 13.56 5.28 -8.26
CA ASP A 64 13.95 4.23 -7.31
C ASP A 64 13.29 4.51 -5.96
N LEU A 65 12.41 3.60 -5.56
CA LEU A 65 11.58 3.77 -4.37
C LEU A 65 12.33 3.44 -3.06
N ALA A 66 13.51 2.80 -3.17
CA ALA A 66 14.40 2.54 -2.04
C ALA A 66 15.28 3.76 -1.70
N GLU A 67 15.40 4.73 -2.62
CA GLU A 67 16.15 5.95 -2.43
C GLU A 67 15.25 7.12 -2.00
N PRO A 68 15.78 8.12 -1.29
CA PRO A 68 15.02 9.32 -0.94
C PRO A 68 14.61 10.10 -2.19
N PHE A 69 13.33 10.47 -2.29
CA PHE A 69 12.84 11.34 -3.35
C PHE A 69 11.86 12.38 -2.84
N GLN A 70 11.64 13.42 -3.63
CA GLN A 70 10.64 14.46 -3.37
C GLN A 70 9.92 14.85 -4.64
N LEU A 71 8.62 14.63 -4.67
CA LEU A 71 7.75 15.09 -5.75
C LEU A 71 7.40 16.56 -5.56
N LYS A 72 7.47 17.33 -6.64
CA LYS A 72 7.13 18.76 -6.63
C LYS A 72 6.21 19.12 -7.79
N GLU A 73 5.30 20.05 -7.53
CA GLU A 73 4.44 20.68 -8.51
C GLU A 73 4.58 22.19 -8.35
N ASP A 74 4.97 22.90 -9.39
CA ASP A 74 5.21 24.35 -9.37
C ASP A 74 6.20 24.83 -8.28
N GLY A 75 7.14 23.96 -7.92
CA GLY A 75 8.15 24.22 -6.88
C GLY A 75 7.74 23.83 -5.46
N GLU A 76 6.46 23.55 -5.23
CA GLU A 76 5.92 23.12 -3.94
C GLU A 76 5.91 21.62 -3.79
N ASP A 77 6.10 21.13 -2.55
CA ASP A 77 6.10 19.70 -2.25
C ASP A 77 4.70 19.11 -2.42
N MET A 78 4.62 18.06 -3.24
CA MET A 78 3.36 17.35 -3.46
C MET A 78 2.98 16.53 -2.23
N LYS A 79 1.70 16.61 -1.87
CA LYS A 79 1.08 15.77 -0.84
C LYS A 79 -0.12 15.04 -1.42
N PHE A 80 -0.33 13.82 -0.91
CA PHE A 80 -1.38 12.92 -1.36
C PHE A 80 -2.21 12.49 -0.15
N ASN A 81 -3.51 12.47 -0.30
CA ASN A 81 -4.39 11.96 0.76
C ASN A 81 -4.63 10.44 0.64
N PHE A 82 -4.30 9.85 -0.52
CA PHE A 82 -4.31 8.42 -0.70
C PHE A 82 -3.03 7.96 -1.39
N ILE A 83 -2.23 7.17 -0.68
CA ILE A 83 -1.06 6.48 -1.24
C ILE A 83 -1.34 4.99 -1.24
N HIS A 84 -1.00 4.31 -2.30
CA HIS A 84 -1.09 2.86 -2.33
C HIS A 84 0.13 2.21 -2.98
N SER A 85 0.34 0.93 -2.65
CA SER A 85 1.43 0.11 -3.17
C SER A 85 1.00 -1.36 -3.17
N TRP A 86 1.19 -2.05 -4.29
CA TRP A 86 0.73 -3.43 -4.48
C TRP A 86 1.87 -4.32 -4.93
N ASP A 87 2.23 -5.31 -4.10
CA ASP A 87 3.30 -6.26 -4.36
C ASP A 87 4.63 -5.55 -4.70
N VAL A 88 5.07 -4.65 -3.81
CA VAL A 88 6.28 -3.83 -3.99
C VAL A 88 7.19 -3.83 -2.78
N ILE A 89 6.63 -3.62 -1.56
CA ILE A 89 7.46 -3.37 -0.37
C ILE A 89 8.28 -4.61 0.00
N GLU A 90 7.78 -5.80 -0.27
CA GLU A 90 8.50 -7.06 -0.10
C GLU A 90 9.76 -7.16 -0.97
N HIS A 91 9.85 -6.38 -2.04
CA HIS A 91 11.06 -6.29 -2.88
C HIS A 91 12.10 -5.31 -2.34
N ILE A 92 11.73 -4.45 -1.41
CA ILE A 92 12.64 -3.50 -0.77
C ILE A 92 13.51 -4.26 0.24
N HIS A 93 14.81 -3.98 0.24
CA HIS A 93 15.70 -4.59 1.24
C HIS A 93 15.32 -4.12 2.65
N PRO A 94 15.41 -4.97 3.68
CA PRO A 94 15.05 -4.59 5.05
C PRO A 94 15.76 -3.33 5.55
N ASP A 95 17.01 -3.11 5.15
CA ASP A 95 17.80 -1.93 5.56
C ASP A 95 17.27 -0.63 4.93
N ASP A 96 16.53 -0.72 3.81
CA ASP A 96 16.00 0.43 3.05
C ASP A 96 14.53 0.75 3.40
N LEU A 97 13.88 -0.12 4.22
CA LEU A 97 12.48 0.10 4.62
C LEU A 97 12.28 1.44 5.34
N GLY A 98 13.26 1.89 6.13
CA GLY A 98 13.20 3.20 6.77
C GLY A 98 13.05 4.33 5.74
N THR A 99 13.87 4.32 4.70
CA THR A 99 13.80 5.29 3.59
C THR A 99 12.47 5.19 2.83
N TRP A 100 12.01 3.97 2.54
CA TRP A 100 10.70 3.74 1.94
C TRP A 100 9.58 4.41 2.73
N PHE A 101 9.52 4.16 4.05
CA PHE A 101 8.48 4.73 4.90
C PHE A 101 8.62 6.24 5.10
N ASP A 102 9.83 6.77 5.08
CA ASP A 102 10.06 8.21 5.06
C ASP A 102 9.51 8.85 3.79
N ASN A 103 9.71 8.22 2.63
CA ASN A 103 9.12 8.65 1.38
C ASN A 103 7.59 8.67 1.45
N VAL A 104 6.95 7.61 1.97
CA VAL A 104 5.50 7.58 2.18
C VAL A 104 5.06 8.72 3.11
N ARG A 105 5.70 8.85 4.27
CA ARG A 105 5.36 9.86 5.28
C ARG A 105 5.51 11.29 4.75
N ASN A 106 6.56 11.52 3.98
CA ASN A 106 6.85 12.84 3.40
C ASN A 106 5.85 13.22 2.31
N HIS A 107 5.20 12.27 1.67
CA HIS A 107 4.21 12.55 0.62
C HIS A 107 2.75 12.40 1.09
N LEU A 108 2.50 11.75 2.23
CA LEU A 108 1.16 11.61 2.77
C LEU A 108 0.71 12.90 3.49
N THR A 109 -0.55 13.31 3.31
CA THR A 109 -1.18 14.36 4.14
C THR A 109 -1.35 13.86 5.58
N ASP A 110 -1.64 14.75 6.52
CA ASP A 110 -1.77 14.36 7.94
C ASP A 110 -3.04 13.53 8.21
N ASP A 111 -4.06 13.72 7.40
CA ASP A 111 -5.31 12.95 7.38
C ASP A 111 -5.33 11.85 6.31
N GLY A 112 -4.23 11.70 5.61
CA GLY A 112 -4.09 10.75 4.52
C GLY A 112 -3.93 9.31 4.99
N VAL A 113 -4.13 8.40 4.04
CA VAL A 113 -4.03 6.96 4.26
C VAL A 113 -3.10 6.31 3.26
N PHE A 114 -2.27 5.43 3.76
CA PHE A 114 -1.45 4.54 2.97
C PHE A 114 -2.00 3.12 3.02
N CYS A 115 -2.30 2.56 1.86
CA CYS A 115 -2.77 1.18 1.70
C CYS A 115 -1.73 0.38 0.92
N CYS A 116 -1.39 -0.81 1.41
CA CYS A 116 -0.49 -1.69 0.68
C CYS A 116 -0.95 -3.14 0.70
N VAL A 117 -0.57 -3.85 -0.34
CA VAL A 117 -0.61 -5.31 -0.42
C VAL A 117 0.82 -5.80 -0.48
N LEU A 118 1.11 -6.80 0.34
CA LEU A 118 2.42 -7.41 0.48
C LEU A 118 2.32 -8.90 0.21
N SER A 119 3.24 -9.45 -0.56
CA SER A 119 3.32 -10.89 -0.70
C SER A 119 3.86 -11.55 0.58
N ALA A 120 3.22 -12.63 0.98
CA ALA A 120 3.70 -13.51 2.06
C ALA A 120 4.41 -14.75 1.51
N VAL A 121 4.57 -14.84 0.20
CA VAL A 121 5.17 -15.99 -0.49
C VAL A 121 6.57 -15.62 -0.96
N PRO A 122 7.60 -16.43 -0.63
CA PRO A 122 8.94 -16.20 -1.17
C PRO A 122 8.94 -16.23 -2.70
N ASP A 123 9.61 -15.25 -3.30
CA ASP A 123 9.91 -15.23 -4.72
C ASP A 123 11.42 -15.26 -4.93
N TYR A 124 11.86 -16.27 -5.71
CA TYR A 124 13.25 -16.44 -6.05
C TYR A 124 13.38 -17.08 -7.43
N GLU A 125 14.43 -16.72 -8.11
CA GLU A 125 14.74 -17.22 -9.44
C GLU A 125 16.17 -17.76 -9.50
N ASN A 126 16.36 -18.85 -10.23
CA ASN A 126 17.71 -19.32 -10.53
C ASN A 126 18.14 -18.77 -11.91
N VAL A 127 19.07 -17.84 -11.88
CA VAL A 127 19.63 -17.24 -13.09
C VAL A 127 21.08 -17.73 -13.26
N ASN A 128 21.33 -18.54 -14.27
CA ASN A 128 22.65 -19.08 -14.58
C ASN A 128 23.32 -19.85 -13.41
N GLY A 129 22.52 -20.49 -12.54
CA GLY A 129 23.04 -21.23 -11.38
C GLY A 129 23.14 -20.39 -10.10
N GLU A 130 22.84 -19.12 -10.15
CA GLU A 130 22.78 -18.22 -9.01
C GLU A 130 21.34 -18.02 -8.56
N LEU A 131 21.08 -18.15 -7.24
CA LEU A 131 19.78 -17.93 -6.65
C LEU A 131 19.58 -16.43 -6.39
N ILE A 132 18.66 -15.83 -7.12
CA ILE A 132 18.25 -14.44 -6.91
C ILE A 132 16.98 -14.42 -6.07
N ILE A 133 17.05 -13.80 -4.89
CA ILE A 133 15.90 -13.60 -4.01
C ILE A 133 15.26 -12.27 -4.37
N ARG A 134 14.01 -12.32 -4.82
CA ARG A 134 13.25 -11.13 -5.24
C ARG A 134 12.47 -10.51 -4.09
N HIS A 135 11.82 -11.35 -3.26
CA HIS A 135 11.15 -10.88 -2.04
C HIS A 135 12.16 -10.85 -0.91
N GLN A 136 12.68 -9.68 -0.62
CA GLN A 136 13.77 -9.45 0.34
C GLN A 136 13.24 -9.20 1.76
N SER A 137 12.09 -8.55 1.88
CA SER A 137 11.43 -8.22 3.16
C SER A 137 10.27 -9.17 3.42
N MET A 138 10.61 -10.36 3.92
CA MET A 138 9.64 -11.41 4.22
C MET A 138 9.35 -11.48 5.71
N PHE A 139 8.34 -10.75 6.15
CA PHE A 139 7.89 -10.68 7.53
C PHE A 139 6.46 -11.22 7.67
N ASN A 140 6.13 -11.73 8.84
CA ASN A 140 4.74 -12.07 9.14
C ASN A 140 3.92 -10.80 9.45
N SER A 141 2.60 -10.95 9.54
CA SER A 141 1.71 -9.80 9.73
C SER A 141 1.94 -9.03 11.03
N ALA A 142 2.33 -9.71 12.11
CA ALA A 142 2.62 -9.05 13.38
C ALA A 142 3.93 -8.25 13.31
N GLU A 143 4.93 -8.78 12.62
CA GLU A 143 6.19 -8.08 12.35
C GLU A 143 5.94 -6.85 11.48
N TRP A 144 5.14 -6.96 10.41
CA TRP A 144 4.76 -5.81 9.59
C TRP A 144 4.04 -4.73 10.39
N VAL A 145 3.11 -5.09 11.28
CA VAL A 145 2.45 -4.12 12.17
C VAL A 145 3.47 -3.37 13.03
N ASN A 146 4.46 -4.06 13.59
CA ASN A 146 5.53 -3.42 14.35
C ASN A 146 6.39 -2.51 13.47
N ILE A 147 6.75 -2.96 12.26
CA ILE A 147 7.52 -2.17 11.29
C ILE A 147 6.77 -0.88 10.94
N PHE A 148 5.46 -0.94 10.63
CA PHE A 148 4.66 0.26 10.42
C PHE A 148 4.69 1.18 11.64
N PHE A 149 4.49 0.60 12.83
CA PHE A 149 4.47 1.37 14.06
C PHE A 149 5.80 2.06 14.34
N ASP A 150 6.92 1.38 14.18
CA ASP A 150 8.27 1.91 14.41
C ASP A 150 8.61 3.02 13.39
N ASN A 151 8.01 2.96 12.20
CA ASN A 151 8.15 3.98 11.16
C ASN A 151 7.11 5.10 11.22
N GLY A 152 6.41 5.26 12.35
CA GLY A 152 5.52 6.41 12.57
C GLY A 152 4.13 6.28 11.98
N PHE A 153 3.67 5.06 11.73
CA PHE A 153 2.31 4.76 11.28
C PHE A 153 1.50 4.06 12.36
N GLU A 154 0.20 4.17 12.26
CA GLU A 154 -0.78 3.39 13.03
C GLU A 154 -1.81 2.78 12.08
N LEU A 155 -2.39 1.65 12.46
CA LEU A 155 -3.45 1.01 11.67
C LEU A 155 -4.72 1.84 11.66
N CYS A 156 -5.42 1.89 10.53
CA CYS A 156 -6.73 2.52 10.40
C CYS A 156 -7.82 1.64 11.00
N VAL A 157 -7.97 1.64 12.33
CA VAL A 157 -8.86 0.73 13.05
C VAL A 157 -10.26 1.30 13.32
N GLU A 158 -10.38 2.62 13.33
CA GLU A 158 -11.61 3.33 13.73
C GLU A 158 -12.56 3.56 12.57
N ASP A 159 -12.04 3.56 11.36
CA ASP A 159 -12.78 3.86 10.17
C ASP A 159 -13.13 2.57 9.41
N ASP A 160 -14.37 2.28 9.24
CA ASP A 160 -14.85 1.13 8.47
C ASP A 160 -14.35 1.09 7.03
N TRP A 161 -13.77 2.19 6.53
CA TRP A 161 -13.28 2.27 5.15
C TRP A 161 -11.99 1.47 4.92
N TRP A 162 -11.26 1.09 5.95
CA TRP A 162 -10.09 0.20 5.84
C TRP A 162 -10.45 -1.17 5.25
N SER A 163 -11.73 -1.56 5.37
CA SER A 163 -12.25 -2.71 4.66
C SER A 163 -12.37 -2.47 3.15
N TYR A 164 -12.13 -1.26 2.72
CA TYR A 164 -11.93 -0.85 1.36
C TYR A 164 -10.43 -0.78 1.01
N PRO A 165 -10.05 -0.95 -0.19
CA PRO A 165 -10.88 -1.06 -1.38
C PRO A 165 -11.47 -2.46 -1.58
N VAL A 166 -11.40 -3.28 -0.57
CA VAL A 166 -11.43 -4.72 -0.64
C VAL A 166 -12.81 -5.34 -0.45
N GLY A 167 -13.82 -4.63 0.00
CA GLY A 167 -14.94 -5.44 0.34
C GLY A 167 -16.32 -4.89 0.50
N ARG A 168 -16.52 -3.63 0.80
CA ARG A 168 -17.86 -3.18 1.18
C ARG A 168 -18.91 -3.17 0.06
N ASN A 169 -18.50 -2.96 -1.18
CA ASN A 169 -19.41 -2.81 -2.31
C ASN A 169 -19.29 -3.90 -3.37
N TYR A 170 -18.55 -4.97 -3.09
CA TYR A 170 -18.63 -6.12 -3.97
C TYR A 170 -19.89 -6.91 -3.64
N PRO A 171 -20.71 -7.24 -4.65
CA PRO A 171 -21.80 -8.20 -4.48
C PRO A 171 -21.24 -9.47 -3.85
N ASP A 172 -21.98 -10.13 -2.96
CA ASP A 172 -21.55 -11.35 -2.30
C ASP A 172 -21.07 -12.45 -3.25
N THR A 173 -21.50 -12.37 -4.50
CA THR A 173 -21.08 -13.25 -5.60
C THR A 173 -19.66 -12.97 -6.13
N VAL A 174 -19.05 -11.84 -5.78
CA VAL A 174 -17.74 -11.39 -6.31
C VAL A 174 -16.71 -11.21 -5.19
N LYS A 175 -17.10 -11.43 -3.95
CA LYS A 175 -16.14 -11.43 -2.82
C LYS A 175 -15.14 -12.55 -3.08
N PRO A 176 -13.86 -12.23 -3.35
CA PRO A 176 -12.86 -13.28 -3.41
C PRO A 176 -12.87 -14.01 -2.08
N GLN A 177 -12.94 -15.33 -2.10
CA GLN A 177 -12.96 -16.16 -0.88
C GLN A 177 -11.75 -15.88 0.04
N CYS A 178 -10.68 -15.35 -0.53
CA CYS A 178 -9.49 -14.94 0.18
C CYS A 178 -9.72 -13.82 1.22
N TYR A 179 -10.70 -12.97 1.07
CA TYR A 179 -11.00 -11.92 2.06
C TYR A 179 -11.58 -12.45 3.37
N HIS A 180 -12.31 -13.55 3.32
CA HIS A 180 -12.86 -14.17 4.50
C HIS A 180 -11.81 -14.90 5.36
N GLN A 181 -10.73 -15.36 4.74
CA GLN A 181 -9.65 -16.04 5.45
C GLN A 181 -8.75 -15.07 6.20
N ALA A 182 -8.63 -13.86 5.72
CA ALA A 182 -7.77 -12.86 6.31
C ALA A 182 -8.30 -12.32 7.64
N ALA A 183 -9.57 -12.11 7.75
CA ALA A 183 -10.19 -11.60 8.96
C ALA A 183 -10.03 -12.55 10.16
N GLY A 184 -9.90 -13.86 9.91
CA GLY A 184 -9.75 -14.86 10.97
C GLY A 184 -8.33 -15.01 11.51
N VAL A 185 -7.32 -14.57 10.74
CA VAL A 185 -5.92 -14.89 11.04
C VAL A 185 -5.33 -14.02 12.12
N LEU A 186 -5.80 -12.82 12.22
CA LEU A 186 -5.24 -11.84 13.13
C LEU A 186 -6.04 -11.69 14.42
N GLY A 187 -6.83 -12.70 14.76
CA GLY A 187 -7.53 -12.76 16.03
C GLY A 187 -8.55 -11.65 16.21
N THR A 188 -9.24 -11.35 15.17
CA THR A 188 -10.09 -10.18 15.05
C THR A 188 -11.43 -10.26 15.77
N GLU A 189 -11.58 -11.12 16.74
CA GLU A 189 -12.74 -11.05 17.63
C GLU A 189 -13.01 -9.64 18.16
N ASN A 190 -12.00 -8.76 18.07
CA ASN A 190 -12.09 -7.38 18.53
C ASN A 190 -11.88 -6.32 17.43
N GLY A 191 -11.90 -6.69 16.16
CA GLY A 191 -11.81 -5.72 15.05
C GLY A 191 -10.46 -5.01 14.91
N LEU A 192 -9.38 -5.60 15.43
CA LEU A 192 -8.07 -4.93 15.51
C LEU A 192 -7.13 -5.20 14.34
N TYR A 193 -7.60 -5.84 13.27
CA TYR A 193 -6.68 -6.35 12.28
C TYR A 193 -7.03 -6.03 10.87
N PHE A 194 -6.03 -5.62 10.18
CA PHE A 194 -6.10 -5.06 8.87
C PHE A 194 -5.07 -5.65 7.93
N GLY A 195 -4.52 -6.79 8.26
CA GLY A 195 -3.84 -7.62 7.31
C GLY A 195 -4.87 -8.51 6.64
N TYR A 196 -5.28 -8.21 5.44
CA TYR A 196 -5.97 -9.18 4.63
C TYR A 196 -4.94 -10.09 4.01
N LEU A 197 -5.12 -11.36 4.29
CA LEU A 197 -4.33 -12.39 3.69
C LEU A 197 -5.07 -12.90 2.48
N PHE A 198 -4.56 -12.57 1.33
CA PHE A 198 -5.01 -13.20 0.11
C PHE A 198 -4.29 -14.53 0.01
N GLY A 199 -4.97 -15.63 -0.05
CA GLY A 199 -4.24 -16.83 -0.16
C GLY A 199 -5.04 -18.00 -0.64
N ASP A 200 -4.34 -18.80 -1.37
CA ASP A 200 -4.72 -20.16 -1.61
C ASP A 200 -4.58 -20.92 -0.28
N ALA A 201 -5.54 -21.82 0.01
CA ALA A 201 -5.54 -22.66 1.20
C ALA A 201 -4.26 -23.49 1.38
N GLN A 202 -3.51 -23.75 0.32
CA GLN A 202 -2.24 -24.45 0.39
C GLN A 202 -1.13 -23.66 1.11
N PHE A 203 -1.21 -22.33 1.18
CA PHE A 203 -0.28 -21.50 1.94
C PHE A 203 -0.72 -21.25 3.38
N SER A 204 -1.92 -21.64 3.73
CA SER A 204 -2.47 -21.49 5.09
C SER A 204 -1.73 -22.30 6.15
N ASN A 205 -0.90 -23.26 5.75
CA ASN A 205 -0.11 -24.10 6.66
C ASN A 205 1.07 -23.36 7.32
N HIS A 206 1.44 -22.19 6.84
CA HIS A 206 2.42 -21.33 7.49
C HIS A 206 1.73 -20.28 8.36
N ASN A 207 1.27 -20.70 9.53
CA ASN A 207 0.60 -19.83 10.51
C ASN A 207 -0.72 -19.21 10.02
N ASN A 208 -1.46 -19.88 9.16
CA ASN A 208 -2.68 -19.39 8.52
C ASN A 208 -2.48 -18.11 7.68
N LEU A 209 -1.28 -17.88 7.18
CA LEU A 209 -1.00 -16.78 6.28
C LEU A 209 -1.38 -17.18 4.86
N GLY A 210 -2.16 -16.32 4.19
CA GLY A 210 -2.41 -16.44 2.76
C GLY A 210 -1.20 -15.99 1.93
N ALA A 211 -1.38 -15.90 0.61
CA ALA A 211 -0.32 -15.48 -0.29
C ALA A 211 0.03 -13.99 -0.14
N ASN A 212 -0.93 -13.15 0.22
CA ASN A 212 -0.74 -11.71 0.35
C ASN A 212 -1.35 -11.18 1.65
N MET A 213 -0.78 -10.09 2.16
CA MET A 213 -1.26 -9.32 3.30
C MET A 213 -1.69 -7.93 2.82
N TYR A 214 -2.81 -7.45 3.33
CA TYR A 214 -3.29 -6.10 3.07
C TYR A 214 -3.25 -5.27 4.35
N PHE A 215 -2.67 -4.08 4.25
CA PHE A 215 -2.61 -3.12 5.34
C PHE A 215 -3.14 -1.76 4.91
N CYS A 216 -3.80 -1.11 5.85
CA CYS A 216 -4.23 0.28 5.76
C CYS A 216 -3.72 1.02 6.99
N VAL A 217 -2.89 2.01 6.76
CA VAL A 217 -2.22 2.75 7.82
C VAL A 217 -2.30 4.25 7.57
N ARG A 218 -2.18 5.03 8.64
CA ARG A 218 -2.07 6.48 8.61
C ARG A 218 -0.90 6.91 9.48
N LYS A 219 -0.47 8.17 9.37
CA LYS A 219 0.51 8.74 10.30
C LYS A 219 0.00 8.62 11.74
N LYS A 220 0.88 8.27 12.66
CA LYS A 220 0.54 8.30 14.09
C LYS A 220 0.04 9.69 14.47
N ARG A 221 -1.12 9.72 15.07
CA ARG A 221 -1.63 10.95 15.66
C ARG A 221 -0.89 11.17 16.97
N GLU A 222 -0.35 12.37 17.18
CA GLU A 222 0.08 12.76 18.51
C GLU A 222 -1.11 12.64 19.45
N TYR A 223 -0.98 11.81 20.46
CA TYR A 223 -1.99 11.66 21.49
C TYR A 223 -2.03 12.98 22.27
N LYS A 224 -2.83 13.92 21.82
CA LYS A 224 -3.22 15.05 22.67
C LYS A 224 -4.15 14.45 23.71
N GLU A 225 -3.62 14.14 24.89
CA GLU A 225 -4.45 13.86 26.05
C GLU A 225 -5.48 15.00 26.15
N ARG A 226 -6.70 14.72 25.75
CA ARG A 226 -7.84 15.50 26.21
C ARG A 226 -8.05 15.09 27.66
N ILE A 227 -7.31 15.72 28.56
CA ILE A 227 -7.72 15.76 29.96
C ILE A 227 -9.04 16.47 29.93
N PRO A 228 -10.16 15.80 30.28
CA PRO A 228 -11.43 16.51 30.39
C PRO A 228 -11.24 17.58 31.48
N SER A 229 -11.46 18.85 31.13
CA SER A 229 -11.34 19.98 32.04
C SER A 229 -12.35 19.95 33.21
N ASN A 230 -13.00 18.84 33.48
CA ASN A 230 -14.11 18.69 34.43
C ASN A 230 -13.84 17.61 35.50
N TRP A 231 -12.57 17.34 35.83
CA TRP A 231 -12.22 16.56 37.01
C TRP A 231 -11.65 17.54 38.08
N ASN A 232 -12.54 18.32 38.66
CA ASN A 232 -12.37 18.98 39.97
C ASN A 232 -13.52 18.53 40.87
#